data_5987c34033ce329b3673d7ea2709ec7f
#
_entry.id   5987c34033ce329b3673d7ea2709ec7f
#
_cell.length_a   1.000
_cell.length_b   1.000
_cell.length_c   1.000
_cell.angle_alpha   90.00
_cell.angle_beta   90.00
_cell.angle_gamma   90.00
#
_symmetry.space_group_name_H-M   'P 1'
#
loop_
_entity.id
_entity.type
_entity.pdbx_description
1 polymer ?
#
loop_
_entity_poly.entity_id
_entity_poly.type
_entity_poly.pdbx_seq_one_letter_code
_entity_poly.pdbx_strand_id
1 'polypeptide(L)'
;MFRNAAAICLHLVGPLWGQKSGASLTRCLHQTLAMAKRLQARRLDGIDHNPWVEFVKLASEADVVNLGQGFPDFPPPDFALEAFQHAVSGDFMLNQYTKAFGYPPLTKILASFFGKLLGQELDPLKNVLVTVGAYGALFTAFQALVDEGDEVIIIEPFFDCYEPMTLMAGGLPVFVSLKPSPAQDGELDSSSNWQLDPMELASKFTPRTKALVLNTPNNPLGEEPTVAGSIPASLPGMWERTLTVGSAGKTFSATGWKVGWVLGPDRLLRHLRTVHQNSVFHCPTQAQAAVAQSFEREQLHFGQPSSYFVQLPQAVQRSRDHMVQSLQSVGLRPIVPQGSYFLIIDVSDFSDLPHQKLFDHYIRFCFMKDESTLQAMDEKLQKWKEGLRP
;
A
#
# COMPACT_ATOMS: atom_id res chain seq x y z
N MET A 1 -15.40 -35.39 4.52
CA MET A 1 -15.35 -33.98 4.90
C MET A 1 -14.82 -33.04 3.79
N PHE A 2 -14.81 -33.42 2.51
CA PHE A 2 -14.26 -32.63 1.40
C PHE A 2 -15.23 -32.51 0.22
N ARG A 3 -16.52 -32.22 0.48
CA ARG A 3 -17.52 -32.08 -0.59
C ARG A 3 -17.92 -30.66 -0.98
N ASN A 4 -17.21 -29.62 -0.50
CA ASN A 4 -17.54 -28.21 -0.80
C ASN A 4 -16.37 -27.46 -1.44
N ALA A 5 -15.60 -28.09 -2.32
CA ALA A 5 -14.70 -27.35 -3.20
C ALA A 5 -15.49 -26.93 -4.45
N ALA A 6 -15.78 -25.62 -4.58
CA ALA A 6 -16.32 -25.07 -5.81
C ALA A 6 -15.22 -25.09 -6.87
N ALA A 7 -15.33 -25.98 -7.87
CA ALA A 7 -14.47 -25.92 -9.04
C ALA A 7 -15.09 -24.93 -10.04
N ILE A 8 -14.38 -23.86 -10.38
CA ILE A 8 -14.74 -22.98 -11.48
C ILE A 8 -14.27 -23.65 -12.76
N CYS A 9 -15.18 -24.33 -13.45
CA CYS A 9 -14.95 -24.76 -14.83
C CYS A 9 -15.20 -23.55 -15.74
N LEU A 10 -14.13 -22.94 -16.26
CA LEU A 10 -14.24 -21.93 -17.30
C LEU A 10 -14.70 -22.60 -18.59
N HIS A 11 -15.96 -22.41 -18.96
CA HIS A 11 -16.48 -22.74 -20.27
C HIS A 11 -16.01 -21.65 -21.28
N LEU A 12 -14.93 -21.92 -21.95
CA LEU A 12 -14.51 -21.12 -23.11
C LEU A 12 -15.24 -21.64 -24.36
N VAL A 13 -16.54 -21.35 -24.47
CA VAL A 13 -17.36 -21.85 -25.60
C VAL A 13 -17.60 -20.73 -26.61
N GLY A 14 -17.09 -20.93 -27.83
CA GLY A 14 -17.69 -20.32 -29.01
C GLY A 14 -19.04 -21.01 -29.36
N PRO A 15 -19.91 -20.41 -30.17
CA PRO A 15 -21.30 -20.83 -30.33
C PRO A 15 -21.38 -22.17 -31.12
N LEU A 16 -21.56 -23.28 -30.42
CA LEU A 16 -21.94 -24.56 -30.98
C LEU A 16 -23.13 -25.12 -30.16
N TRP A 17 -24.29 -24.46 -30.28
CA TRP A 17 -25.56 -25.10 -29.99
C TRP A 17 -26.15 -25.60 -31.30
N GLY A 18 -25.87 -26.86 -31.57
CA GLY A 18 -26.46 -27.58 -32.72
C GLY A 18 -26.12 -29.08 -32.67
N GLN A 19 -26.97 -29.83 -32.01
CA GLN A 19 -27.26 -31.27 -32.20
C GLN A 19 -26.33 -32.35 -31.65
N LYS A 20 -27.00 -33.21 -30.85
CA LYS A 20 -26.94 -34.66 -30.66
C LYS A 20 -26.05 -35.26 -29.59
N SER A 21 -26.80 -35.77 -28.62
CA SER A 21 -26.61 -37.03 -27.82
C SER A 21 -25.26 -37.74 -27.81
N GLY A 22 -24.73 -37.98 -26.62
CA GLY A 22 -23.83 -39.10 -26.35
C GLY A 22 -22.33 -38.79 -26.28
N ALA A 23 -21.89 -37.58 -26.37
CA ALA A 23 -20.48 -37.26 -26.13
C ALA A 23 -20.24 -37.10 -24.61
N SER A 24 -19.33 -37.89 -24.07
CA SER A 24 -18.88 -37.78 -22.68
C SER A 24 -18.46 -36.33 -22.38
N LEU A 25 -18.86 -35.81 -21.21
CA LEU A 25 -18.49 -34.51 -20.69
C LEU A 25 -16.96 -34.22 -20.85
N THR A 26 -16.16 -35.25 -20.66
CA THR A 26 -14.70 -35.24 -20.84
C THR A 26 -14.27 -34.90 -22.28
N ARG A 27 -15.01 -35.36 -23.30
CA ARG A 27 -14.70 -35.10 -24.71
C ARG A 27 -15.07 -33.68 -25.09
N CYS A 28 -16.16 -33.14 -24.54
CA CYS A 28 -16.52 -31.73 -24.69
C CYS A 28 -15.48 -30.82 -24.04
N LEU A 29 -14.99 -31.15 -22.85
CA LEU A 29 -13.96 -30.38 -22.16
C LEU A 29 -12.63 -30.36 -22.91
N HIS A 30 -12.19 -31.49 -23.49
CA HIS A 30 -10.97 -31.53 -24.31
C HIS A 30 -11.08 -30.75 -25.64
N GLN A 31 -12.23 -30.80 -26.31
CA GLN A 31 -12.45 -29.99 -27.50
C GLN A 31 -12.54 -28.50 -27.23
N THR A 32 -13.05 -28.11 -26.07
CA THR A 32 -13.14 -26.71 -25.65
C THR A 32 -11.77 -26.11 -25.36
N LEU A 33 -10.85 -26.87 -24.79
CA LEU A 33 -9.45 -26.43 -24.56
C LEU A 33 -8.70 -26.13 -25.84
N ALA A 34 -8.96 -26.89 -26.92
CA ALA A 34 -8.31 -26.68 -28.25
C ALA A 34 -8.82 -25.42 -28.97
N MET A 35 -9.97 -24.84 -28.58
CA MET A 35 -10.60 -23.67 -29.22
C MET A 35 -10.43 -22.38 -28.43
N ALA A 36 -9.75 -22.41 -27.29
CA ALA A 36 -9.53 -21.23 -26.46
C ALA A 36 -8.63 -20.21 -27.16
N LYS A 37 -9.18 -19.09 -27.58
CA LYS A 37 -8.44 -18.02 -28.26
C LYS A 37 -7.36 -17.40 -27.38
N ARG A 38 -7.59 -17.35 -26.06
CA ARG A 38 -6.70 -16.72 -25.09
C ARG A 38 -7.03 -17.20 -23.68
N LEU A 39 -6.01 -17.61 -22.91
CA LEU A 39 -6.21 -18.09 -21.53
C LEU A 39 -6.37 -16.93 -20.55
N GLN A 40 -5.62 -15.85 -20.73
CA GLN A 40 -5.65 -14.69 -19.83
C GLN A 40 -6.57 -13.57 -20.33
N ALA A 41 -7.08 -12.78 -19.39
CA ALA A 41 -7.83 -11.56 -19.70
C ALA A 41 -6.88 -10.47 -20.24
N ARG A 42 -7.32 -9.67 -21.22
CA ARG A 42 -6.51 -8.60 -21.83
C ARG A 42 -5.97 -7.60 -20.82
N ARG A 43 -6.75 -7.30 -19.78
CA ARG A 43 -6.35 -6.37 -18.71
C ARG A 43 -5.16 -6.84 -17.87
N LEU A 44 -4.66 -8.06 -18.09
CA LEU A 44 -3.47 -8.60 -17.44
C LEU A 44 -2.22 -8.50 -18.32
N ASP A 45 -2.35 -8.00 -19.56
CA ASP A 45 -1.22 -7.87 -20.46
C ASP A 45 -0.24 -6.82 -19.92
N GLY A 46 1.03 -7.21 -19.82
CA GLY A 46 2.11 -6.34 -19.35
C GLY A 46 2.22 -6.15 -17.84
N ILE A 47 1.34 -6.79 -17.04
CA ILE A 47 1.37 -6.74 -15.58
C ILE A 47 1.53 -8.11 -14.90
N ASP A 48 1.83 -9.14 -15.66
CA ASP A 48 2.00 -10.53 -15.23
C ASP A 48 3.36 -10.81 -14.59
N HIS A 49 4.35 -9.93 -14.80
CA HIS A 49 5.64 -10.00 -14.13
C HIS A 49 5.58 -9.34 -12.74
N ASN A 50 5.83 -10.13 -11.69
CA ASN A 50 5.89 -9.65 -10.32
C ASN A 50 7.32 -9.74 -9.76
N PRO A 51 8.07 -8.63 -9.71
CA PRO A 51 9.44 -8.64 -9.22
C PRO A 51 9.56 -9.00 -7.74
N TRP A 52 8.49 -8.86 -6.96
CA TRP A 52 8.49 -9.21 -5.53
C TRP A 52 8.74 -10.68 -5.28
N VAL A 53 8.42 -11.58 -6.22
CA VAL A 53 8.73 -13.02 -6.09
C VAL A 53 10.23 -13.24 -6.01
N GLU A 54 11.02 -12.53 -6.82
CA GLU A 54 12.48 -12.59 -6.81
C GLU A 54 13.07 -11.94 -5.55
N PHE A 55 12.57 -10.78 -5.16
CA PHE A 55 13.01 -10.09 -3.94
C PHE A 55 12.73 -10.90 -2.67
N VAL A 56 11.56 -11.55 -2.57
CA VAL A 56 11.25 -12.42 -1.42
C VAL A 56 12.21 -13.61 -1.38
N LYS A 57 12.54 -14.20 -2.52
CA LYS A 57 13.53 -15.29 -2.61
C LYS A 57 14.91 -14.81 -2.14
N LEU A 58 15.40 -13.69 -2.66
CA LEU A 58 16.69 -13.11 -2.24
C LEU A 58 16.70 -12.79 -0.74
N ALA A 59 15.63 -12.22 -0.21
CA ALA A 59 15.49 -11.88 1.20
C ALA A 59 15.49 -13.11 2.14
N SER A 60 15.26 -14.31 1.62
CA SER A 60 15.30 -15.56 2.37
C SER A 60 16.66 -16.25 2.39
N GLU A 61 17.65 -15.73 1.66
CA GLU A 61 19.00 -16.27 1.65
C GLU A 61 19.73 -15.96 2.97
N ALA A 62 20.56 -16.87 3.41
CA ALA A 62 21.45 -16.65 4.56
C ALA A 62 22.38 -15.45 4.25
N ASP A 63 22.67 -14.65 5.22
CA ASP A 63 23.52 -13.45 5.12
C ASP A 63 22.88 -12.21 4.43
N VAL A 64 21.62 -12.23 4.06
CA VAL A 64 20.95 -11.03 3.55
C VAL A 64 20.34 -10.20 4.69
N VAL A 65 20.67 -8.91 4.75
CA VAL A 65 19.97 -7.93 5.59
C VAL A 65 18.83 -7.33 4.77
N ASN A 66 17.59 -7.66 5.14
CA ASN A 66 16.41 -7.27 4.37
C ASN A 66 15.99 -5.81 4.67
N LEU A 67 16.50 -4.88 3.89
CA LEU A 67 16.13 -3.47 3.92
C LEU A 67 15.20 -3.07 2.74
N GLY A 68 14.95 -3.97 1.79
CA GLY A 68 14.13 -3.69 0.62
C GLY A 68 12.62 -3.75 0.90
N GLN A 69 12.19 -4.69 1.76
CA GLN A 69 10.77 -4.87 2.06
C GLN A 69 10.29 -3.91 3.16
N GLY A 70 9.17 -3.24 2.87
CA GLY A 70 8.58 -2.22 3.73
C GLY A 70 7.70 -2.78 4.85
N PHE A 71 8.29 -3.54 5.77
CA PHE A 71 7.63 -3.99 7.00
C PHE A 71 8.58 -3.89 8.20
N PRO A 72 8.06 -3.64 9.41
CA PRO A 72 8.85 -3.70 10.62
C PRO A 72 9.27 -5.15 10.91
N ASP A 73 10.52 -5.35 11.36
CA ASP A 73 11.04 -6.64 11.82
C ASP A 73 11.08 -6.75 13.35
N PHE A 74 10.33 -5.91 14.00
CA PHE A 74 10.00 -5.95 15.42
C PHE A 74 8.48 -6.22 15.62
N PRO A 75 8.07 -6.75 16.78
CA PRO A 75 6.67 -7.12 17.02
C PRO A 75 5.74 -5.91 17.03
N PRO A 76 4.44 -6.11 16.72
CA PRO A 76 3.40 -5.14 17.05
C PRO A 76 3.43 -4.80 18.54
N PRO A 77 2.88 -3.64 18.98
CA PRO A 77 2.85 -3.27 20.39
C PRO A 77 2.05 -4.30 21.21
N ASP A 78 2.50 -4.56 22.43
CA ASP A 78 1.94 -5.60 23.32
C ASP A 78 0.42 -5.51 23.44
N PHE A 79 -0.11 -4.30 23.63
CA PHE A 79 -1.56 -4.10 23.75
C PHE A 79 -2.34 -4.56 22.50
N ALA A 80 -1.73 -4.46 21.31
CA ALA A 80 -2.38 -4.90 20.08
C ALA A 80 -2.28 -6.42 19.93
N LEU A 81 -1.16 -7.02 20.36
CA LEU A 81 -1.00 -8.49 20.41
C LEU A 81 -1.98 -9.10 21.42
N GLU A 82 -2.10 -8.54 22.62
CA GLU A 82 -3.05 -8.97 23.65
C GLU A 82 -4.49 -8.87 23.13
N ALA A 83 -4.84 -7.76 22.47
CA ALA A 83 -6.17 -7.58 21.87
C ALA A 83 -6.45 -8.65 20.79
N PHE A 84 -5.45 -9.02 20.01
CA PHE A 84 -5.60 -10.08 18.99
C PHE A 84 -5.75 -11.47 19.64
N GLN A 85 -4.94 -11.79 20.64
CA GLN A 85 -5.03 -13.04 21.39
C GLN A 85 -6.41 -13.17 22.05
N HIS A 86 -6.88 -12.08 22.67
CA HIS A 86 -8.21 -12.05 23.27
C HIS A 86 -9.33 -12.20 22.25
N ALA A 87 -9.20 -11.62 21.08
CA ALA A 87 -10.17 -11.76 19.99
C ALA A 87 -10.26 -13.21 19.46
N VAL A 88 -9.15 -13.96 19.46
CA VAL A 88 -9.13 -15.35 18.99
C VAL A 88 -9.68 -16.32 20.05
N SER A 89 -9.33 -16.10 21.34
CA SER A 89 -9.62 -17.06 22.43
C SER A 89 -10.87 -16.72 23.25
N GLY A 90 -11.39 -15.49 23.15
CA GLY A 90 -12.52 -15.00 23.91
C GLY A 90 -13.88 -15.40 23.32
N ASP A 91 -14.68 -14.43 22.91
CA ASP A 91 -15.99 -14.67 22.31
C ASP A 91 -15.83 -15.43 20.97
N PHE A 92 -16.40 -16.65 20.91
CA PHE A 92 -16.33 -17.48 19.71
C PHE A 92 -16.94 -16.80 18.47
N MET A 93 -17.87 -15.85 18.64
CA MET A 93 -18.46 -15.09 17.56
C MET A 93 -17.45 -14.21 16.81
N LEU A 94 -16.34 -13.84 17.45
CA LEU A 94 -15.25 -13.17 16.76
C LEU A 94 -14.51 -14.07 15.76
N ASN A 95 -14.73 -15.39 15.82
CA ASN A 95 -14.25 -16.35 14.83
C ASN A 95 -15.28 -16.65 13.72
N GLN A 96 -16.38 -15.92 13.66
CA GLN A 96 -17.43 -16.06 12.67
C GLN A 96 -17.54 -14.82 11.77
N TYR A 97 -18.42 -14.86 10.80
CA TYR A 97 -18.71 -13.74 9.91
C TYR A 97 -19.18 -12.50 10.69
N THR A 98 -18.69 -11.34 10.28
CA THR A 98 -19.19 -10.04 10.72
C THR A 98 -19.88 -9.30 9.58
N LYS A 99 -20.24 -8.04 9.78
CA LYS A 99 -20.84 -7.22 8.71
C LYS A 99 -19.86 -7.03 7.55
N ALA A 100 -20.36 -7.16 6.34
CA ALA A 100 -19.58 -7.13 5.11
C ALA A 100 -18.68 -5.88 4.98
N PHE A 101 -19.15 -4.73 5.46
CA PHE A 101 -18.43 -3.46 5.30
C PHE A 101 -17.59 -3.06 6.52
N GLY A 102 -17.50 -3.93 7.51
CA GLY A 102 -16.66 -3.77 8.68
C GLY A 102 -17.32 -4.19 9.99
N TYR A 103 -16.48 -4.69 10.91
CA TYR A 103 -16.88 -4.99 12.27
C TYR A 103 -17.37 -3.71 12.97
N PRO A 104 -18.60 -3.70 13.57
CA PRO A 104 -19.21 -2.46 14.04
C PRO A 104 -18.39 -1.66 15.05
N PRO A 105 -17.71 -2.26 16.03
CA PRO A 105 -16.81 -1.51 16.90
C PRO A 105 -15.68 -0.83 16.12
N LEU A 106 -15.08 -1.51 15.11
CA LEU A 106 -14.02 -0.91 14.31
C LEU A 106 -14.54 0.27 13.48
N THR A 107 -15.66 0.13 12.79
CA THR A 107 -16.20 1.24 11.99
C THR A 107 -16.56 2.44 12.85
N LYS A 108 -17.05 2.23 14.08
CA LYS A 108 -17.37 3.30 15.03
C LYS A 108 -16.12 4.03 15.50
N ILE A 109 -15.07 3.30 15.91
CA ILE A 109 -13.85 3.94 16.42
C ILE A 109 -13.11 4.67 15.28
N LEU A 110 -13.06 4.11 14.07
CA LEU A 110 -12.47 4.79 12.91
C LEU A 110 -13.24 6.09 12.58
N ALA A 111 -14.58 6.05 12.58
CA ALA A 111 -15.39 7.24 12.36
C ALA A 111 -15.13 8.31 13.42
N SER A 112 -15.08 7.93 14.70
CA SER A 112 -14.80 8.85 15.81
C SER A 112 -13.39 9.42 15.76
N PHE A 113 -12.37 8.56 15.55
CA PHE A 113 -10.96 8.97 15.56
C PHE A 113 -10.65 9.89 14.37
N PHE A 114 -10.95 9.44 13.16
CA PHE A 114 -10.67 10.22 11.96
C PHE A 114 -11.61 11.41 11.77
N GLY A 115 -12.84 11.33 12.28
CA GLY A 115 -13.76 12.47 12.28
C GLY A 115 -13.17 13.67 13.02
N LYS A 116 -12.53 13.44 14.18
CA LYS A 116 -11.82 14.48 14.91
C LYS A 116 -10.65 15.08 14.13
N LEU A 117 -9.85 14.22 13.45
CA LEU A 117 -8.71 14.66 12.64
C LEU A 117 -9.15 15.43 11.38
N LEU A 118 -10.29 15.06 10.81
CA LEU A 118 -10.84 15.71 9.62
C LEU A 118 -11.70 16.95 9.95
N GLY A 119 -11.98 17.19 11.23
CA GLY A 119 -12.82 18.29 11.69
C GLY A 119 -14.29 18.14 11.29
N GLN A 120 -14.80 16.91 11.13
CA GLN A 120 -16.17 16.62 10.74
C GLN A 120 -16.74 15.35 11.38
N GLU A 121 -18.05 15.24 11.47
CA GLU A 121 -18.71 14.04 11.94
C GLU A 121 -18.82 13.00 10.82
N LEU A 122 -18.37 11.78 11.10
CA LEU A 122 -18.44 10.65 10.18
C LEU A 122 -19.47 9.61 10.65
N ASP A 123 -20.36 9.22 9.75
CA ASP A 123 -21.29 8.10 9.97
C ASP A 123 -20.54 6.76 9.74
N PRO A 124 -20.38 5.91 10.78
CA PRO A 124 -19.67 4.64 10.67
C PRO A 124 -20.27 3.67 9.65
N LEU A 125 -21.53 3.83 9.26
CA LEU A 125 -22.20 2.97 8.29
C LEU A 125 -22.13 3.52 6.85
N LYS A 126 -21.92 4.82 6.70
CA LYS A 126 -21.91 5.48 5.38
C LYS A 126 -20.54 5.94 4.95
N ASN A 127 -19.70 6.37 5.91
CA ASN A 127 -18.43 7.02 5.61
C ASN A 127 -17.21 6.14 5.87
N VAL A 128 -17.40 4.88 6.29
CA VAL A 128 -16.33 3.91 6.56
C VAL A 128 -16.58 2.62 5.78
N LEU A 129 -15.52 2.10 5.17
CA LEU A 129 -15.45 0.75 4.62
C LEU A 129 -14.16 0.09 5.11
N VAL A 130 -14.26 -1.04 5.79
CA VAL A 130 -13.09 -1.84 6.18
C VAL A 130 -12.73 -2.80 5.04
N THR A 131 -11.43 -2.92 4.76
CA THR A 131 -10.89 -3.68 3.61
C THR A 131 -9.75 -4.61 4.02
N VAL A 132 -9.39 -5.55 3.15
CA VAL A 132 -8.24 -6.47 3.36
C VAL A 132 -6.93 -5.69 3.13
N GLY A 133 -6.54 -4.90 4.11
CA GLY A 133 -5.44 -3.95 4.06
C GLY A 133 -5.72 -2.78 3.11
N ALA A 134 -4.81 -1.79 3.12
CA ALA A 134 -4.87 -0.65 2.19
C ALA A 134 -4.76 -1.10 0.72
N TYR A 135 -4.07 -2.19 0.45
CA TYR A 135 -3.97 -2.76 -0.90
C TYR A 135 -5.35 -3.17 -1.44
N GLY A 136 -6.16 -3.84 -0.60
CA GLY A 136 -7.54 -4.17 -0.94
C GLY A 136 -8.43 -2.93 -1.08
N ALA A 137 -8.17 -1.86 -0.30
CA ALA A 137 -8.87 -0.58 -0.42
C ALA A 137 -8.60 0.08 -1.78
N LEU A 138 -7.32 0.17 -2.17
CA LEU A 138 -6.92 0.71 -3.47
C LEU A 138 -7.51 -0.10 -4.62
N PHE A 139 -7.31 -1.42 -4.62
CA PHE A 139 -7.88 -2.28 -5.65
C PHE A 139 -9.39 -2.10 -5.79
N THR A 140 -10.11 -2.08 -4.66
CA THR A 140 -11.56 -1.87 -4.64
C THR A 140 -11.95 -0.51 -5.20
N ALA A 141 -11.18 0.56 -4.88
CA ALA A 141 -11.43 1.90 -5.38
C ALA A 141 -11.23 2.00 -6.91
N PHE A 142 -10.11 1.46 -7.42
CA PHE A 142 -9.85 1.43 -8.85
C PHE A 142 -10.94 0.66 -9.60
N GLN A 143 -11.27 -0.56 -9.16
CA GLN A 143 -12.30 -1.38 -9.81
C GLN A 143 -13.72 -0.79 -9.72
N ALA A 144 -13.99 0.06 -8.71
CA ALA A 144 -15.29 0.66 -8.53
C ALA A 144 -15.49 1.99 -9.26
N LEU A 145 -14.42 2.70 -9.54
CA LEU A 145 -14.49 4.09 -10.01
C LEU A 145 -13.84 4.33 -11.38
N VAL A 146 -12.89 3.51 -11.80
CA VAL A 146 -12.18 3.65 -13.08
C VAL A 146 -12.81 2.73 -14.11
N ASP A 147 -13.07 3.27 -15.30
CA ASP A 147 -13.62 2.55 -16.43
C ASP A 147 -12.63 2.55 -17.62
N GLU A 148 -12.95 1.83 -18.68
CA GLU A 148 -12.11 1.74 -19.88
C GLU A 148 -11.88 3.13 -20.50
N GLY A 149 -10.60 3.52 -20.61
CA GLY A 149 -10.17 4.80 -21.19
C GLY A 149 -10.16 5.98 -20.23
N ASP A 150 -10.59 5.82 -18.96
CA ASP A 150 -10.41 6.82 -17.93
C ASP A 150 -8.92 7.02 -17.61
N GLU A 151 -8.51 8.25 -17.39
CA GLU A 151 -7.14 8.60 -17.02
C GLU A 151 -6.98 8.71 -15.50
N VAL A 152 -5.91 8.08 -14.99
CA VAL A 152 -5.52 8.18 -13.56
C VAL A 152 -4.15 8.83 -13.47
N ILE A 153 -4.09 9.99 -12.83
CA ILE A 153 -2.83 10.71 -12.60
C ILE A 153 -2.10 10.06 -11.42
N ILE A 154 -0.84 9.72 -11.63
CA ILE A 154 0.08 9.10 -10.66
C ILE A 154 1.32 9.96 -10.54
N ILE A 155 1.65 10.38 -9.32
CA ILE A 155 2.85 11.20 -9.03
C ILE A 155 4.05 10.27 -8.86
N GLU A 156 5.12 10.50 -9.64
CA GLU A 156 6.37 9.74 -9.58
C GLU A 156 7.41 10.41 -8.66
N PRO A 157 8.22 9.58 -7.94
CA PRO A 157 8.19 8.12 -7.84
C PRO A 157 6.99 7.65 -7.01
N PHE A 158 6.49 6.44 -7.29
CA PHE A 158 5.26 5.94 -6.67
C PHE A 158 5.37 4.51 -6.16
N PHE A 159 4.40 4.13 -5.32
CA PHE A 159 4.24 2.75 -4.89
C PHE A 159 3.71 1.88 -6.03
N ASP A 160 4.37 0.78 -6.29
CA ASP A 160 4.28 -0.09 -7.45
C ASP A 160 2.88 -0.60 -7.84
N CYS A 161 1.90 -0.52 -6.96
CA CYS A 161 0.56 -1.05 -7.24
C CYS A 161 -0.36 -0.12 -8.03
N TYR A 162 -0.08 1.18 -8.11
CA TYR A 162 -1.02 2.15 -8.71
C TYR A 162 -1.18 1.95 -10.21
N GLU A 163 -0.09 1.77 -10.93
CA GLU A 163 -0.10 1.53 -12.37
C GLU A 163 -0.83 0.22 -12.72
N PRO A 164 -0.46 -0.96 -12.20
CA PRO A 164 -1.16 -2.20 -12.51
C PRO A 164 -2.64 -2.20 -12.09
N MET A 165 -3.01 -1.54 -10.99
CA MET A 165 -4.41 -1.41 -10.60
C MET A 165 -5.21 -0.53 -11.57
N THR A 166 -4.60 0.53 -12.10
CA THR A 166 -5.19 1.37 -13.16
C THR A 166 -5.44 0.54 -14.43
N LEU A 167 -4.42 -0.17 -14.89
CA LEU A 167 -4.51 -1.02 -16.09
C LEU A 167 -5.54 -2.15 -15.93
N MET A 168 -5.59 -2.80 -14.77
CA MET A 168 -6.57 -3.85 -14.47
C MET A 168 -8.01 -3.33 -14.45
N ALA A 169 -8.22 -2.05 -14.15
CA ALA A 169 -9.53 -1.41 -14.21
C ALA A 169 -9.90 -0.92 -15.63
N GLY A 170 -8.97 -1.04 -16.61
CA GLY A 170 -9.15 -0.53 -17.98
C GLY A 170 -8.71 0.92 -18.17
N GLY A 171 -8.20 1.56 -17.11
CA GLY A 171 -7.74 2.95 -17.13
C GLY A 171 -6.38 3.13 -17.76
N LEU A 172 -6.02 4.38 -17.99
CA LEU A 172 -4.76 4.83 -18.55
C LEU A 172 -3.96 5.58 -17.50
N PRO A 173 -2.78 5.11 -17.07
CA PRO A 173 -1.93 5.84 -16.15
C PRO A 173 -1.32 7.06 -16.84
N VAL A 174 -1.37 8.20 -16.16
CA VAL A 174 -0.77 9.48 -16.58
C VAL A 174 0.21 9.92 -15.52
N PHE A 175 1.49 9.99 -15.85
CA PHE A 175 2.55 10.26 -14.89
C PHE A 175 2.90 11.74 -14.81
N VAL A 176 3.18 12.19 -13.57
CA VAL A 176 3.72 13.52 -13.26
C VAL A 176 4.87 13.32 -12.27
N SER A 177 6.09 13.69 -12.67
CA SER A 177 7.27 13.45 -11.84
C SER A 177 7.53 14.58 -10.87
N LEU A 178 7.85 14.23 -9.61
CA LEU A 178 8.49 15.16 -8.69
C LEU A 178 9.86 15.52 -9.25
N LYS A 179 10.24 16.81 -9.14
CA LYS A 179 11.51 17.31 -9.65
C LYS A 179 12.40 17.71 -8.49
N PRO A 180 13.65 17.21 -8.44
CA PRO A 180 14.60 17.67 -7.44
C PRO A 180 15.01 19.12 -7.71
N SER A 181 15.01 19.93 -6.66
CA SER A 181 15.71 21.22 -6.64
C SER A 181 17.12 20.97 -6.10
N PRO A 182 18.16 21.61 -6.65
CA PRO A 182 19.52 21.42 -6.16
C PRO A 182 19.62 21.68 -4.65
N ALA A 183 20.20 20.75 -3.90
CA ALA A 183 20.61 21.00 -2.52
C ALA A 183 21.69 22.12 -2.51
N GLN A 184 21.76 22.87 -1.41
CA GLN A 184 22.85 23.84 -1.24
C GLN A 184 24.18 23.08 -1.06
N ASP A 185 25.26 23.66 -1.56
CA ASP A 185 26.59 23.04 -1.47
C ASP A 185 26.93 22.66 -0.01
N GLY A 186 27.17 21.37 0.21
CA GLY A 186 27.54 20.82 1.51
C GLY A 186 26.38 20.40 2.40
N GLU A 187 25.13 20.58 2.00
CA GLU A 187 23.96 20.08 2.72
C GLU A 187 23.56 18.69 2.21
N LEU A 188 22.98 17.88 3.15
CA LEU A 188 22.32 16.64 2.77
C LEU A 188 21.08 16.93 1.95
N ASP A 189 20.88 16.15 0.91
CA ASP A 189 19.65 16.22 0.15
C ASP A 189 18.45 15.77 1.00
N SER A 190 17.33 16.39 0.79
CA SER A 190 16.08 16.15 1.53
C SER A 190 14.93 15.90 0.57
N SER A 191 14.00 15.05 0.99
CA SER A 191 12.76 14.87 0.22
C SER A 191 11.97 16.18 0.04
N SER A 192 12.17 17.19 0.92
CA SER A 192 11.58 18.53 0.78
C SER A 192 12.07 19.30 -0.45
N ASN A 193 13.21 18.91 -1.01
CA ASN A 193 13.75 19.49 -2.25
C ASN A 193 13.07 18.95 -3.51
N TRP A 194 12.24 17.92 -3.38
CA TRP A 194 11.52 17.31 -4.48
C TRP A 194 10.11 17.90 -4.56
N GLN A 195 9.85 18.63 -5.61
CA GLN A 195 8.63 19.41 -5.73
C GLN A 195 7.78 18.96 -6.92
N LEU A 196 6.48 18.98 -6.70
CA LEU A 196 5.48 18.84 -7.75
C LEU A 196 5.32 20.18 -8.44
N ASP A 197 5.51 20.23 -9.77
CA ASP A 197 5.21 21.41 -10.56
C ASP A 197 3.68 21.54 -10.74
N PRO A 198 3.03 22.57 -10.15
CA PRO A 198 1.59 22.72 -10.25
C PRO A 198 1.10 22.96 -11.68
N MET A 199 1.93 23.60 -12.53
CA MET A 199 1.57 23.86 -13.92
C MET A 199 1.65 22.60 -14.76
N GLU A 200 2.66 21.76 -14.52
CA GLU A 200 2.75 20.45 -15.15
C GLU A 200 1.57 19.58 -14.73
N LEU A 201 1.28 19.48 -13.43
CA LEU A 201 0.13 18.76 -12.93
C LEU A 201 -1.18 19.25 -13.58
N ALA A 202 -1.39 20.58 -13.61
CA ALA A 202 -2.59 21.16 -14.20
C ALA A 202 -2.73 20.81 -15.69
N SER A 203 -1.62 20.75 -16.43
CA SER A 203 -1.60 20.40 -17.86
C SER A 203 -2.01 18.95 -18.16
N LYS A 204 -1.92 18.06 -17.16
CA LYS A 204 -2.28 16.64 -17.31
C LYS A 204 -3.77 16.35 -17.13
N PHE A 205 -4.54 17.33 -16.63
CA PHE A 205 -5.98 17.13 -16.50
C PHE A 205 -6.67 17.28 -17.85
N THR A 206 -7.44 16.25 -18.21
CA THR A 206 -8.26 16.20 -19.42
C THR A 206 -9.71 15.84 -19.05
N PRO A 207 -10.67 15.92 -19.97
CA PRO A 207 -12.03 15.43 -19.72
C PRO A 207 -12.12 13.95 -19.35
N ARG A 208 -11.07 13.14 -19.62
CA ARG A 208 -10.98 11.73 -19.25
C ARG A 208 -10.36 11.51 -17.87
N THR A 209 -9.78 12.53 -17.27
CA THR A 209 -9.16 12.39 -15.95
C THR A 209 -10.19 12.03 -14.89
N LYS A 210 -10.07 10.82 -14.36
CA LYS A 210 -10.97 10.25 -13.38
C LYS A 210 -10.49 10.41 -11.95
N ALA A 211 -9.21 10.20 -11.73
CA ALA A 211 -8.61 10.22 -10.40
C ALA A 211 -7.20 10.76 -10.41
N LEU A 212 -6.78 11.29 -9.27
CA LEU A 212 -5.40 11.59 -8.91
C LEU A 212 -5.05 10.79 -7.67
N VAL A 213 -3.95 10.04 -7.71
CA VAL A 213 -3.43 9.31 -6.54
C VAL A 213 -2.43 10.18 -5.79
N LEU A 214 -2.76 10.48 -4.54
CA LEU A 214 -1.89 11.18 -3.60
C LEU A 214 -1.44 10.21 -2.52
N ASN A 215 -0.13 10.05 -2.35
CA ASN A 215 0.46 9.25 -1.30
C ASN A 215 1.33 10.15 -0.42
N THR A 216 0.91 10.34 0.84
CA THR A 216 1.59 11.23 1.77
C THR A 216 1.70 10.61 3.17
N PRO A 217 2.88 10.59 3.80
CA PRO A 217 4.19 10.77 3.16
C PRO A 217 4.41 9.80 2.01
N ASN A 218 5.09 10.26 0.95
CA ASN A 218 5.27 9.48 -0.28
C ASN A 218 6.09 8.20 -0.04
N ASN A 219 5.73 7.12 -0.72
CA ASN A 219 6.55 5.93 -0.89
C ASN A 219 6.98 5.87 -2.37
N PRO A 220 8.30 5.97 -2.68
CA PRO A 220 9.46 5.67 -1.81
C PRO A 220 10.17 6.88 -1.17
N LEU A 221 9.90 8.10 -1.59
CA LEU A 221 10.74 9.28 -1.33
C LEU A 221 10.58 9.84 0.10
N GLY A 222 9.42 9.64 0.74
CA GLY A 222 9.12 10.22 2.05
C GLY A 222 8.81 11.72 2.02
N GLU A 223 8.52 12.26 0.85
CA GLU A 223 8.09 13.65 0.70
C GLU A 223 6.69 13.84 1.26
N GLU A 224 6.47 14.98 1.94
CA GLU A 224 5.15 15.43 2.35
C GLU A 224 4.72 16.57 1.43
N PRO A 225 3.65 16.41 0.63
CA PRO A 225 3.18 17.48 -0.23
C PRO A 225 2.82 18.72 0.59
N THR A 226 3.25 19.87 0.11
CA THR A 226 3.31 21.17 0.78
C THR A 226 1.98 21.80 1.23
N VAL A 227 0.90 21.07 1.32
CA VAL A 227 -0.29 21.53 2.02
C VAL A 227 -0.16 21.18 3.51
N ALA A 228 0.97 21.60 4.09
CA ALA A 228 1.28 21.69 5.52
C ALA A 228 0.57 20.63 6.39
N GLY A 229 0.92 19.34 6.25
CA GLY A 229 0.47 18.26 7.15
C GLY A 229 -1.05 18.01 7.15
N SER A 230 -1.81 18.60 6.22
CA SER A 230 -3.25 18.41 6.17
C SER A 230 -3.63 17.17 5.35
N ILE A 231 -4.57 16.38 5.88
CA ILE A 231 -5.21 15.30 5.13
C ILE A 231 -6.02 15.95 3.98
N PRO A 232 -5.82 15.58 2.70
CA PRO A 232 -6.52 16.21 1.57
C PRO A 232 -8.03 16.35 1.77
N ALA A 233 -8.67 15.37 2.41
CA ALA A 233 -10.11 15.38 2.71
C ALA A 233 -10.53 16.48 3.71
N SER A 234 -9.60 17.05 4.50
CA SER A 234 -9.90 18.14 5.43
C SER A 234 -9.89 19.52 4.78
N LEU A 235 -9.40 19.63 3.55
CA LEU A 235 -9.38 20.89 2.82
C LEU A 235 -10.81 21.29 2.37
N PRO A 236 -11.12 22.59 2.33
CA PRO A 236 -12.45 23.06 1.93
C PRO A 236 -12.91 22.51 0.58
N GLY A 237 -14.09 21.87 0.55
CA GLY A 237 -14.69 21.27 -0.65
C GLY A 237 -14.03 19.99 -1.16
N MET A 238 -13.01 19.46 -0.47
CA MET A 238 -12.31 18.25 -0.90
C MET A 238 -12.93 16.96 -0.37
N TRP A 239 -13.62 16.97 0.77
CA TRP A 239 -14.29 15.79 1.31
C TRP A 239 -15.15 15.07 0.26
N GLU A 240 -15.97 15.82 -0.45
CA GLU A 240 -16.94 15.27 -1.41
C GLU A 240 -16.28 14.50 -2.57
N ARG A 241 -15.01 14.66 -2.80
CA ARG A 241 -14.25 14.05 -3.90
C ARG A 241 -13.04 13.24 -3.46
N THR A 242 -12.86 13.00 -2.15
CA THR A 242 -11.70 12.33 -1.62
C THR A 242 -12.06 10.99 -0.97
N LEU A 243 -11.29 9.97 -1.28
CA LEU A 243 -11.22 8.71 -0.54
C LEU A 243 -9.91 8.68 0.23
N THR A 244 -9.99 8.64 1.56
CA THR A 244 -8.82 8.50 2.43
C THR A 244 -8.61 7.04 2.79
N VAL A 245 -7.48 6.49 2.37
CA VAL A 245 -7.12 5.08 2.59
C VAL A 245 -6.15 4.96 3.76
N GLY A 246 -6.44 4.06 4.71
CA GLY A 246 -5.58 3.77 5.85
C GLY A 246 -5.24 2.28 5.99
N SER A 247 -4.22 1.99 6.78
CA SER A 247 -3.69 0.64 6.99
C SER A 247 -3.35 0.37 8.44
N ALA A 248 -4.07 -0.53 9.09
CA ALA A 248 -3.74 -0.99 10.44
C ALA A 248 -2.34 -1.62 10.52
N GLY A 249 -1.93 -2.31 9.43
CA GLY A 249 -0.59 -2.91 9.35
C GLY A 249 0.54 -1.89 9.45
N LYS A 250 0.31 -0.64 9.02
CA LYS A 250 1.28 0.45 9.13
C LYS A 250 1.08 1.24 10.43
N THR A 251 -0.15 1.36 10.87
CA THR A 251 -0.50 2.05 12.11
C THR A 251 0.01 1.32 13.36
N PHE A 252 -0.06 -0.01 13.41
CA PHE A 252 0.29 -0.84 14.57
C PHE A 252 1.41 -1.85 14.31
N SER A 253 2.26 -1.62 13.33
CA SER A 253 3.38 -2.52 12.97
C SER A 253 2.96 -3.98 12.73
N ALA A 254 1.76 -4.20 12.19
CA ALA A 254 1.11 -5.51 12.04
C ALA A 254 0.69 -5.77 10.58
N THR A 255 1.65 -5.71 9.65
CA THR A 255 1.38 -5.76 8.20
C THR A 255 0.68 -7.03 7.74
N GLY A 256 0.91 -8.16 8.43
CA GLY A 256 0.30 -9.45 8.16
C GLY A 256 -1.18 -9.55 8.58
N TRP A 257 -1.70 -8.66 9.42
CA TRP A 257 -3.11 -8.68 9.83
C TRP A 257 -4.06 -8.29 8.70
N LYS A 258 -3.56 -7.61 7.69
CA LYS A 258 -4.30 -7.25 6.47
C LYS A 258 -5.62 -6.52 6.73
N VAL A 259 -5.67 -5.63 7.71
CA VAL A 259 -6.79 -4.73 7.96
C VAL A 259 -6.45 -3.34 7.46
N GLY A 260 -7.33 -2.79 6.64
CA GLY A 260 -7.29 -1.42 6.15
C GLY A 260 -8.69 -0.82 6.11
N TRP A 261 -8.79 0.43 5.70
CA TRP A 261 -10.07 1.12 5.58
C TRP A 261 -10.04 2.19 4.51
N VAL A 262 -11.24 2.56 4.07
CA VAL A 262 -11.48 3.73 3.25
C VAL A 262 -12.47 4.63 3.97
N LEU A 263 -12.15 5.92 4.07
CA LEU A 263 -13.03 6.96 4.56
C LEU A 263 -13.42 7.87 3.39
N GLY A 264 -14.68 8.25 3.32
CA GLY A 264 -15.17 9.13 2.26
C GLY A 264 -16.66 9.32 2.27
N PRO A 265 -17.21 10.13 1.35
CA PRO A 265 -18.64 10.35 1.24
C PRO A 265 -19.36 9.09 0.75
N ASP A 266 -20.57 8.86 1.24
CA ASP A 266 -21.39 7.70 0.88
C ASP A 266 -21.57 7.53 -0.63
N ARG A 267 -21.68 8.64 -1.36
CA ARG A 267 -21.85 8.63 -2.82
C ARG A 267 -20.70 7.95 -3.58
N LEU A 268 -19.49 7.94 -3.00
CA LEU A 268 -18.32 7.22 -3.54
C LEU A 268 -18.25 5.81 -2.93
N LEU A 269 -18.35 5.69 -1.60
CA LEU A 269 -18.18 4.42 -0.90
C LEU A 269 -19.21 3.35 -1.27
N ARG A 270 -20.43 3.73 -1.68
CA ARG A 270 -21.46 2.76 -2.12
C ARG A 270 -21.00 1.88 -3.28
N HIS A 271 -20.19 2.43 -4.19
CA HIS A 271 -19.65 1.69 -5.33
C HIS A 271 -18.53 0.75 -4.90
N LEU A 272 -17.67 1.22 -3.98
CA LEU A 272 -16.63 0.39 -3.40
C LEU A 272 -17.20 -0.80 -2.61
N ARG A 273 -18.31 -0.58 -1.86
CA ARG A 273 -18.99 -1.67 -1.14
C ARG A 273 -19.46 -2.78 -2.08
N THR A 274 -19.95 -2.43 -3.26
CA THR A 274 -20.36 -3.42 -4.26
C THR A 274 -19.19 -4.29 -4.71
N VAL A 275 -18.05 -3.70 -5.03
CA VAL A 275 -16.85 -4.45 -5.42
C VAL A 275 -16.32 -5.27 -4.25
N HIS A 276 -16.21 -4.67 -3.06
CA HIS A 276 -15.71 -5.34 -1.86
C HIS A 276 -16.54 -6.58 -1.51
N GLN A 277 -17.87 -6.46 -1.50
CA GLN A 277 -18.77 -7.56 -1.19
C GLN A 277 -18.65 -8.71 -2.19
N ASN A 278 -18.44 -8.42 -3.47
CA ASN A 278 -18.36 -9.43 -4.52
C ASN A 278 -16.93 -9.98 -4.75
N SER A 279 -15.92 -9.39 -4.09
CA SER A 279 -14.53 -9.86 -4.15
C SER A 279 -14.13 -10.69 -2.92
N VAL A 280 -14.30 -10.12 -1.73
CA VAL A 280 -13.79 -10.73 -0.47
C VAL A 280 -14.89 -10.92 0.58
N PHE A 281 -16.05 -10.34 0.39
CA PHE A 281 -17.20 -10.33 1.29
C PHE A 281 -16.96 -9.53 2.58
N HIS A 282 -16.03 -9.96 3.45
CA HIS A 282 -15.60 -9.22 4.64
C HIS A 282 -14.14 -9.54 5.02
N CYS A 283 -13.58 -8.73 5.92
CA CYS A 283 -12.23 -8.94 6.45
C CYS A 283 -12.25 -9.86 7.68
N PRO A 284 -11.12 -10.49 8.06
CA PRO A 284 -11.01 -11.33 9.24
C PRO A 284 -11.51 -10.61 10.51
N THR A 285 -12.53 -11.17 11.17
CA THR A 285 -13.21 -10.53 12.30
C THR A 285 -12.29 -10.33 13.48
N GLN A 286 -11.42 -11.30 13.80
CA GLN A 286 -10.48 -11.24 14.91
C GLN A 286 -9.50 -10.07 14.75
N ALA A 287 -8.94 -9.91 13.55
CA ALA A 287 -8.02 -8.82 13.26
C ALA A 287 -8.71 -7.46 13.35
N GLN A 288 -9.96 -7.37 12.87
CA GLN A 288 -10.77 -6.16 13.02
C GLN A 288 -11.06 -5.82 14.48
N ALA A 289 -11.36 -6.83 15.32
CA ALA A 289 -11.60 -6.63 16.74
C ALA A 289 -10.35 -6.13 17.48
N ALA A 290 -9.19 -6.72 17.17
CA ALA A 290 -7.90 -6.29 17.72
C ALA A 290 -7.57 -4.84 17.33
N VAL A 291 -7.76 -4.48 16.07
CA VAL A 291 -7.54 -3.12 15.58
C VAL A 291 -8.50 -2.12 16.23
N ALA A 292 -9.78 -2.51 16.44
CA ALA A 292 -10.75 -1.66 17.13
C ALA A 292 -10.30 -1.35 18.56
N GLN A 293 -9.93 -2.35 19.35
CA GLN A 293 -9.45 -2.18 20.74
C GLN A 293 -8.16 -1.35 20.78
N SER A 294 -7.27 -1.55 19.79
CA SER A 294 -6.03 -0.78 19.70
C SER A 294 -6.30 0.71 19.46
N PHE A 295 -7.23 1.06 18.59
CA PHE A 295 -7.64 2.45 18.37
C PHE A 295 -8.38 3.04 19.56
N GLU A 296 -9.26 2.26 20.22
CA GLU A 296 -9.97 2.71 21.44
C GLU A 296 -8.97 3.10 22.53
N ARG A 297 -7.94 2.27 22.75
CA ARG A 297 -6.86 2.58 23.69
C ARG A 297 -6.11 3.84 23.27
N GLU A 298 -5.65 3.91 22.05
CA GLU A 298 -4.84 5.03 21.58
C GLU A 298 -5.63 6.34 21.47
N GLN A 299 -6.94 6.30 21.24
CA GLN A 299 -7.77 7.50 21.29
C GLN A 299 -7.79 8.15 22.69
N LEU A 300 -7.68 7.35 23.76
CA LEU A 300 -7.60 7.85 25.14
C LEU A 300 -6.23 8.48 25.47
N HIS A 301 -5.17 8.01 24.80
CA HIS A 301 -3.80 8.46 25.02
C HIS A 301 -3.30 9.43 23.94
N PHE A 302 -4.13 9.78 22.97
CA PHE A 302 -3.73 10.55 21.79
C PHE A 302 -3.05 11.87 22.19
N GLY A 303 -1.85 12.09 21.63
CA GLY A 303 -1.02 13.27 21.95
C GLY A 303 -0.26 13.22 23.27
N GLN A 304 -0.45 12.19 24.10
CA GLN A 304 0.34 11.99 25.33
C GLN A 304 1.67 11.29 25.01
N PRO A 305 2.73 11.49 25.82
CA PRO A 305 4.01 10.79 25.65
C PRO A 305 3.90 9.25 25.69
N SER A 306 2.88 8.73 26.35
CA SER A 306 2.58 7.28 26.44
C SER A 306 1.87 6.72 25.23
N SER A 307 1.38 7.56 24.31
CA SER A 307 0.71 7.11 23.10
C SER A 307 1.70 6.43 22.14
N TYR A 308 1.31 5.30 21.61
CA TYR A 308 2.06 4.61 20.56
C TYR A 308 2.25 5.50 19.31
N PHE A 309 1.28 6.36 19.02
CA PHE A 309 1.35 7.32 17.91
C PHE A 309 2.35 8.47 18.13
N VAL A 310 2.88 8.62 19.36
CA VAL A 310 4.00 9.51 19.68
C VAL A 310 5.31 8.73 19.76
N GLN A 311 5.29 7.54 20.36
CA GLN A 311 6.50 6.74 20.59
C GLN A 311 7.06 6.12 19.31
N LEU A 312 6.18 5.56 18.44
CA LEU A 312 6.61 4.92 17.19
C LEU A 312 7.33 5.91 16.26
N PRO A 313 6.80 7.11 15.94
CA PRO A 313 7.51 8.06 15.09
C PRO A 313 8.88 8.46 15.64
N GLN A 314 9.00 8.63 16.98
CA GLN A 314 10.29 8.93 17.61
C GLN A 314 11.30 7.77 17.48
N ALA A 315 10.84 6.52 17.63
CA ALA A 315 11.68 5.35 17.44
C ALA A 315 12.13 5.24 15.97
N VAL A 316 11.20 5.37 15.03
CA VAL A 316 11.47 5.30 13.59
C VAL A 316 12.37 6.45 13.13
N GLN A 317 12.26 7.63 13.72
CA GLN A 317 13.15 8.76 13.47
C GLN A 317 14.59 8.43 13.88
N ARG A 318 14.80 7.82 15.06
CA ARG A 318 16.15 7.36 15.47
C ARG A 318 16.73 6.35 14.49
N SER A 319 15.94 5.39 14.03
CA SER A 319 16.37 4.42 13.02
C SER A 319 16.72 5.08 11.68
N ARG A 320 15.96 6.10 11.27
CA ARG A 320 16.27 6.93 10.10
C ARG A 320 17.62 7.61 10.24
N ASP A 321 17.81 8.29 11.36
CA ASP A 321 19.02 9.08 11.60
C ASP A 321 20.27 8.17 11.68
N HIS A 322 20.15 6.99 12.29
CA HIS A 322 21.17 5.95 12.28
C HIS A 322 21.50 5.51 10.84
N MET A 323 20.49 5.10 10.06
CA MET A 323 20.71 4.64 8.68
C MET A 323 21.34 5.72 7.80
N VAL A 324 20.93 6.98 7.95
CA VAL A 324 21.53 8.12 7.23
C VAL A 324 23.02 8.24 7.56
N GLN A 325 23.40 8.21 8.84
CA GLN A 325 24.79 8.29 9.27
C GLN A 325 25.63 7.10 8.74
N SER A 326 25.08 5.89 8.79
CA SER A 326 25.75 4.67 8.30
C SER A 326 26.03 4.76 6.80
N LEU A 327 25.04 5.14 6.00
CA LEU A 327 25.19 5.31 4.55
C LEU A 327 26.24 6.39 4.21
N GLN A 328 26.20 7.53 4.90
CA GLN A 328 27.20 8.59 4.73
C GLN A 328 28.62 8.14 5.10
N SER A 329 28.76 7.32 6.14
CA SER A 329 30.06 6.81 6.59
C SER A 329 30.80 6.00 5.52
N VAL A 330 30.05 5.43 4.58
CA VAL A 330 30.59 4.65 3.45
C VAL A 330 30.63 5.43 2.14
N GLY A 331 30.24 6.71 2.15
CA GLY A 331 30.30 7.60 0.98
C GLY A 331 29.05 7.62 0.13
N LEU A 332 27.96 6.96 0.58
CA LEU A 332 26.66 7.04 -0.08
C LEU A 332 25.94 8.34 0.32
N ARG A 333 25.08 8.84 -0.56
CA ARG A 333 24.34 10.09 -0.37
C ARG A 333 22.83 9.80 -0.23
N PRO A 334 22.34 9.60 1.02
CA PRO A 334 20.91 9.40 1.24
C PRO A 334 20.13 10.71 1.08
N ILE A 335 18.93 10.61 0.51
CA ILE A 335 17.92 11.66 0.54
C ILE A 335 17.13 11.49 1.84
N VAL A 336 17.25 12.48 2.73
CA VAL A 336 16.62 12.44 4.05
C VAL A 336 15.12 12.67 3.92
N PRO A 337 14.25 11.70 4.28
CA PRO A 337 12.82 11.83 4.14
C PRO A 337 12.22 12.72 5.23
N GLN A 338 11.22 13.54 4.88
CA GLN A 338 10.40 14.29 5.84
C GLN A 338 9.49 13.38 6.66
N GLY A 339 9.00 12.30 6.04
CA GLY A 339 8.10 11.34 6.66
C GLY A 339 8.30 9.92 6.12
N SER A 340 7.32 9.04 6.34
CA SER A 340 7.40 7.63 5.95
C SER A 340 8.42 6.83 6.79
N TYR A 341 8.81 5.68 6.31
CA TYR A 341 9.85 4.79 6.89
C TYR A 341 10.78 4.24 5.80
N PHE A 342 10.85 4.98 4.70
CA PHE A 342 11.78 4.74 3.59
C PHE A 342 12.68 5.94 3.38
N LEU A 343 13.89 5.67 2.91
CA LEU A 343 14.75 6.64 2.27
C LEU A 343 15.25 6.07 0.94
N ILE A 344 15.67 6.94 0.06
CA ILE A 344 16.31 6.56 -1.20
C ILE A 344 17.74 7.08 -1.25
N ILE A 345 18.59 6.36 -1.96
CA ILE A 345 19.96 6.78 -2.28
C ILE A 345 20.16 6.81 -3.78
N ASP A 346 20.93 7.77 -4.26
CA ASP A 346 21.43 7.80 -5.62
C ASP A 346 22.66 6.89 -5.73
N VAL A 347 22.61 5.94 -6.65
CA VAL A 347 23.70 4.99 -6.95
C VAL A 347 24.28 5.18 -8.35
N SER A 348 24.02 6.32 -8.98
CA SER A 348 24.54 6.62 -10.33
C SER A 348 26.07 6.49 -10.42
N ASP A 349 26.81 6.85 -9.37
CA ASP A 349 28.25 6.74 -9.31
C ASP A 349 28.77 5.26 -9.22
N PHE A 350 27.88 4.29 -8.97
CA PHE A 350 28.19 2.88 -8.77
C PHE A 350 27.58 1.95 -9.83
N SER A 351 26.95 2.51 -10.86
CA SER A 351 26.25 1.77 -11.90
C SER A 351 26.74 2.16 -13.27
N ASP A 352 27.28 1.18 -14.02
CA ASP A 352 27.63 1.34 -15.44
C ASP A 352 26.41 1.19 -16.37
N LEU A 353 25.21 0.98 -15.84
CA LEU A 353 24.00 0.79 -16.60
C LEU A 353 23.49 2.14 -17.12
N PRO A 354 23.08 2.23 -18.39
CA PRO A 354 22.48 3.44 -18.93
C PRO A 354 21.15 3.72 -18.25
N HIS A 355 21.02 4.91 -17.67
CA HIS A 355 19.78 5.36 -17.03
C HIS A 355 18.74 5.68 -18.10
N GLN A 356 17.70 4.84 -18.20
CA GLN A 356 16.63 4.99 -19.20
C GLN A 356 15.46 5.81 -18.68
N LYS A 357 15.28 5.87 -17.36
CA LYS A 357 14.21 6.60 -16.67
C LYS A 357 14.78 7.46 -15.56
N LEU A 358 14.01 8.47 -15.13
CA LEU A 358 14.43 9.43 -14.10
C LEU A 358 14.85 8.76 -12.77
N PHE A 359 14.27 7.61 -12.44
CA PHE A 359 14.46 6.95 -11.12
C PHE A 359 15.21 5.62 -11.20
N ASP A 360 15.78 5.22 -12.33
CA ASP A 360 16.45 3.92 -12.50
C ASP A 360 17.74 3.78 -11.67
N HIS A 361 18.31 4.87 -11.20
CA HIS A 361 19.56 4.92 -10.42
C HIS A 361 19.33 5.13 -8.93
N TYR A 362 18.09 5.01 -8.45
CA TYR A 362 17.79 5.12 -7.03
C TYR A 362 17.49 3.76 -6.41
N ILE A 363 18.00 3.56 -5.19
CA ILE A 363 17.68 2.39 -4.36
C ILE A 363 16.93 2.84 -3.13
N ARG A 364 15.83 2.16 -2.80
CA ARG A 364 15.03 2.41 -1.61
C ARG A 364 15.44 1.51 -0.46
N PHE A 365 15.64 2.09 0.72
CA PHE A 365 15.84 1.40 1.98
C PHE A 365 14.69 1.64 2.95
N CYS A 366 14.29 0.58 3.68
CA CYS A 366 13.35 0.65 4.78
C CYS A 366 14.13 0.75 6.10
N PHE A 367 13.94 1.83 6.85
CA PHE A 367 14.58 2.04 8.15
C PHE A 367 13.68 1.69 9.35
N MET A 368 12.46 1.19 9.13
CA MET A 368 11.59 0.67 10.17
C MET A 368 12.04 -0.74 10.56
N LYS A 369 13.24 -0.81 11.17
CA LYS A 369 13.97 -2.02 11.48
C LYS A 369 14.41 -2.05 12.93
N ASP A 370 14.56 -3.27 13.47
CA ASP A 370 15.13 -3.51 14.78
C ASP A 370 16.61 -3.07 14.81
N GLU A 371 17.10 -2.73 16.00
CA GLU A 371 18.47 -2.29 16.20
C GLU A 371 19.50 -3.33 15.73
N SER A 372 19.22 -4.60 15.94
CA SER A 372 20.11 -5.71 15.49
C SER A 372 20.21 -5.76 13.96
N THR A 373 19.15 -5.49 13.25
CA THR A 373 19.15 -5.40 11.78
C THR A 373 19.94 -4.20 11.29
N LEU A 374 19.81 -3.05 11.95
CA LEU A 374 20.60 -1.85 11.62
C LEU A 374 22.11 -2.07 11.89
N GLN A 375 22.46 -2.73 12.99
CA GLN A 375 23.85 -3.09 13.26
C GLN A 375 24.42 -4.07 12.20
N ALA A 376 23.64 -5.07 11.80
CA ALA A 376 24.05 -5.99 10.72
C ALA A 376 24.20 -5.26 9.37
N MET A 377 23.39 -4.24 9.12
CA MET A 377 23.57 -3.34 7.97
C MET A 377 24.90 -2.61 8.05
N ASP A 378 25.25 -2.02 9.20
CA ASP A 378 26.51 -1.30 9.40
C ASP A 378 27.72 -2.18 9.09
N GLU A 379 27.73 -3.41 9.62
CA GLU A 379 28.82 -4.35 9.37
C GLU A 379 28.98 -4.66 7.87
N LYS A 380 27.86 -4.85 7.16
CA LYS A 380 27.90 -5.13 5.72
C LYS A 380 28.33 -3.92 4.91
N LEU A 381 27.88 -2.73 5.26
CA LEU A 381 28.29 -1.48 4.60
C LEU A 381 29.79 -1.22 4.79
N GLN A 382 30.36 -1.49 5.97
CA GLN A 382 31.80 -1.33 6.20
C GLN A 382 32.61 -2.35 5.38
N LYS A 383 32.20 -3.62 5.34
CA LYS A 383 32.85 -4.65 4.50
C LYS A 383 32.78 -4.28 3.00
N TRP A 384 31.65 -3.77 2.54
CA TRP A 384 31.49 -3.31 1.17
C TRP A 384 32.45 -2.16 0.85
N LYS A 385 32.56 -1.16 1.74
CA LYS A 385 33.51 -0.05 1.60
C LYS A 385 34.95 -0.52 1.55
N GLU A 386 35.35 -1.52 2.38
CA GLU A 386 36.68 -2.10 2.37
C GLU A 386 36.99 -2.82 1.06
N GLY A 387 36.01 -3.52 0.47
CA GLY A 387 36.13 -4.19 -0.81
C GLY A 387 36.22 -3.24 -2.02
N LEU A 388 35.79 -1.96 -1.88
CA LEU A 388 35.94 -0.92 -2.92
C LEU A 388 37.30 -0.17 -2.86
N ARG A 389 38.10 -0.39 -1.85
CA ARG A 389 39.47 0.20 -1.81
C ARG A 389 40.35 -0.55 -2.79
N PRO A 390 41.01 0.14 -3.74
CA PRO A 390 41.91 -0.50 -4.72
C PRO A 390 43.10 -1.15 -4.06
#